data_cd024b1fb45d6e716e0b49c3dd261d25
#
_entry.id   cd024b1fb45d6e716e0b49c3dd261d25
#
_cell.length_a   1.000
_cell.length_b   1.000
_cell.length_c   1.000
_cell.angle_alpha   90.00
_cell.angle_beta   90.00
_cell.angle_gamma   90.00
#
_symmetry.space_group_name_H-M   'P 1'
#
loop_
_entity.id
_entity.type
_entity.pdbx_description
1 polymer ?
#
loop_
_entity_poly.entity_id
_entity_poly.type
_entity_poly.pdbx_seq_one_letter_code
_entity_poly.pdbx_strand_id
1 'polypeptide(L)'
;MEFFDLVDDEGLPTGGVVSREEAHRLGILHRTTHAWVVRRRNGRWQALLQKRSDNKDSYPGRFDTSSAGHIPAGTEPLDSALRELEEELGIHAEPQDLTYAGKFRVGFEEIFHGALFRDDEIAWVYVYDRPVDAEALQLQAEEVSAVEWFDVDALKRFVTEADPRFCVTPQGLEVLTAYLSKEDAK
;
A
#
# COMPACT_ATOMS: atom_id res chain seq x y z
N MET A 1 -18.21 -11.10 -2.02
CA MET A 1 -18.56 -9.73 -1.56
C MET A 1 -17.67 -9.47 -0.35
N GLU A 2 -16.86 -8.43 -0.39
CA GLU A 2 -15.91 -8.08 0.65
C GLU A 2 -16.56 -7.14 1.67
N PHE A 3 -16.22 -7.31 2.95
CA PHE A 3 -16.71 -6.48 4.06
C PHE A 3 -15.53 -5.94 4.85
N PHE A 4 -15.65 -4.71 5.33
CA PHE A 4 -14.71 -4.02 6.19
C PHE A 4 -15.30 -3.79 7.57
N ASP A 5 -14.45 -3.75 8.61
CA ASP A 5 -14.87 -3.27 9.91
C ASP A 5 -15.17 -1.77 9.86
N LEU A 6 -16.25 -1.34 10.51
CA LEU A 6 -16.41 0.06 10.88
C LEU A 6 -15.41 0.39 11.99
N VAL A 7 -14.68 1.48 11.82
CA VAL A 7 -13.57 1.85 12.71
C VAL A 7 -13.75 3.26 13.27
N ASP A 8 -13.10 3.51 14.40
CA ASP A 8 -12.95 4.86 14.95
C ASP A 8 -11.80 5.64 14.27
N ASP A 9 -11.57 6.89 14.67
CA ASP A 9 -10.51 7.74 14.11
C ASP A 9 -9.09 7.21 14.36
N GLU A 10 -8.91 6.23 15.25
CA GLU A 10 -7.65 5.51 15.47
C GLU A 10 -7.54 4.23 14.64
N GLY A 11 -8.59 3.88 13.89
CA GLY A 11 -8.67 2.66 13.08
C GLY A 11 -8.97 1.40 13.88
N LEU A 12 -9.51 1.53 15.09
CA LEU A 12 -9.91 0.39 15.90
C LEU A 12 -11.34 -0.02 15.55
N PRO A 13 -11.63 -1.34 15.36
CA PRO A 13 -12.96 -1.81 15.07
C PRO A 13 -13.98 -1.43 16.14
N THR A 14 -15.15 -0.91 15.71
CA THR A 14 -16.26 -0.51 16.60
C THR A 14 -17.35 -1.57 16.73
N GLY A 15 -17.17 -2.73 16.08
CA GLY A 15 -18.08 -3.89 16.14
C GLY A 15 -19.14 -3.93 15.04
N GLY A 16 -19.19 -2.95 14.13
CA GLY A 16 -20.00 -2.98 12.93
C GLY A 16 -19.19 -3.32 11.69
N VAL A 17 -19.87 -3.68 10.61
CA VAL A 17 -19.24 -3.95 9.31
C VAL A 17 -19.99 -3.23 8.19
N VAL A 18 -19.28 -2.96 7.09
CA VAL A 18 -19.82 -2.34 5.88
C VAL A 18 -19.31 -3.09 4.65
N SER A 19 -20.10 -3.17 3.58
CA SER A 19 -19.61 -3.73 2.33
C SER A 19 -18.61 -2.78 1.65
N ARG A 20 -17.64 -3.33 0.91
CA ARG A 20 -16.69 -2.54 0.10
C ARG A 20 -17.40 -1.52 -0.80
N GLU A 21 -18.45 -1.96 -1.49
CA GLU A 21 -19.24 -1.10 -2.36
C GLU A 21 -19.83 0.11 -1.61
N GLU A 22 -20.41 -0.13 -0.43
CA GLU A 22 -21.01 0.92 0.37
C GLU A 22 -19.97 1.84 1.00
N ALA A 23 -18.83 1.30 1.44
CA ALA A 23 -17.72 2.06 1.98
C ALA A 23 -17.24 3.11 0.97
N HIS A 24 -16.93 2.71 -0.26
CA HIS A 24 -16.48 3.63 -1.30
C HIS A 24 -17.60 4.51 -1.89
N ARG A 25 -18.85 4.08 -1.86
CA ARG A 25 -19.98 4.92 -2.27
C ARG A 25 -20.23 6.09 -1.31
N LEU A 26 -20.07 5.85 -0.02
CA LEU A 26 -20.37 6.80 1.06
C LEU A 26 -19.11 7.47 1.65
N GLY A 27 -17.91 7.01 1.36
CA GLY A 27 -16.67 7.47 1.97
C GLY A 27 -16.59 7.08 3.46
N ILE A 28 -16.95 5.82 3.77
CA ILE A 28 -16.89 5.34 5.16
C ILE A 28 -15.46 4.97 5.49
N LEU A 29 -14.98 5.49 6.62
CA LEU A 29 -13.63 5.20 7.12
C LEU A 29 -13.45 3.69 7.35
N HIS A 30 -12.39 3.15 6.75
CA HIS A 30 -12.03 1.74 6.84
C HIS A 30 -10.51 1.57 6.90
N ARG A 31 -10.04 0.31 6.95
CA ARG A 31 -8.63 -0.01 7.12
C ARG A 31 -8.02 -0.58 5.86
N THR A 32 -6.76 -0.15 5.60
CA THR A 32 -5.90 -0.74 4.57
C THR A 32 -4.54 -1.10 5.13
N THR A 33 -3.79 -1.89 4.40
CA THR A 33 -2.39 -2.21 4.70
C THR A 33 -1.52 -1.86 3.51
N HIS A 34 -0.36 -1.28 3.77
CA HIS A 34 0.66 -0.96 2.78
C HIS A 34 1.97 -1.63 3.17
N ALA A 35 2.50 -2.47 2.32
CA ALA A 35 3.82 -3.07 2.49
C ALA A 35 4.81 -2.43 1.53
N TRP A 36 5.94 -1.99 2.06
CA TRP A 36 7.07 -1.47 1.30
C TRP A 36 8.18 -2.50 1.26
N VAL A 37 8.48 -3.03 0.09
CA VAL A 37 9.66 -3.87 -0.15
C VAL A 37 10.84 -2.95 -0.43
N VAL A 38 11.87 -3.00 0.41
CA VAL A 38 13.01 -2.09 0.33
C VAL A 38 14.34 -2.84 0.25
N ARG A 39 15.35 -2.19 -0.29
CA ARG A 39 16.73 -2.67 -0.26
C ARG A 39 17.71 -1.52 -0.18
N ARG A 40 18.95 -1.83 0.25
CA ARG A 40 20.10 -0.93 0.06
C ARG A 40 20.90 -1.35 -1.16
N ARG A 41 21.15 -0.40 -2.07
CA ARG A 41 22.02 -0.59 -3.23
C ARG A 41 22.96 0.61 -3.37
N ASN A 42 24.27 0.37 -3.39
CA ASN A 42 25.30 1.41 -3.49
C ASN A 42 25.14 2.53 -2.43
N GLY A 43 24.80 2.16 -1.19
CA GLY A 43 24.60 3.09 -0.07
C GLY A 43 23.28 3.85 -0.08
N ARG A 44 22.37 3.62 -1.04
CA ARG A 44 21.07 4.28 -1.16
C ARG A 44 19.92 3.32 -0.90
N TRP A 45 18.86 3.83 -0.32
CA TRP A 45 17.61 3.10 -0.21
C TRP A 45 16.85 3.10 -1.52
N GLN A 46 16.35 1.93 -1.90
CA GLN A 46 15.44 1.74 -3.01
C GLN A 46 14.16 1.06 -2.50
N ALA A 47 13.03 1.46 -3.05
CA ALA A 47 11.73 0.81 -2.86
C ALA A 47 11.31 0.12 -4.16
N LEU A 48 10.80 -1.10 -4.05
CA LEU A 48 10.15 -1.79 -5.15
C LEU A 48 8.72 -1.25 -5.26
N LEU A 49 8.34 -0.69 -6.39
CA LEU A 49 6.98 -0.23 -6.64
C LEU A 49 6.28 -1.19 -7.57
N GLN A 50 4.99 -1.44 -7.31
CA GLN A 50 4.13 -2.13 -8.25
C GLN A 50 3.59 -1.15 -9.30
N LYS A 51 3.48 -1.59 -10.53
CA LYS A 51 2.69 -0.92 -11.55
C LYS A 51 1.31 -1.55 -11.58
N ARG A 52 0.30 -0.77 -11.23
CA ARG A 52 -1.10 -1.22 -11.19
C ARG A 52 -1.53 -1.70 -12.56
N SER A 53 -2.32 -2.76 -12.62
CA SER A 53 -2.85 -3.25 -13.89
C SER A 53 -3.81 -2.21 -14.52
N ASP A 54 -4.03 -2.31 -15.82
CA ASP A 54 -4.94 -1.42 -16.54
C ASP A 54 -6.42 -1.69 -16.18
N ASN A 55 -6.70 -2.79 -15.48
CA ASN A 55 -8.03 -3.21 -15.05
C ASN A 55 -8.43 -2.71 -13.65
N LYS A 56 -7.52 -1.99 -12.95
CA LYS A 56 -7.81 -1.48 -11.60
C LYS A 56 -8.89 -0.39 -11.64
N ASP A 57 -9.76 -0.41 -10.63
CA ASP A 57 -10.84 0.56 -10.46
C ASP A 57 -10.33 1.99 -10.28
N SER A 58 -9.16 2.15 -9.63
CA SER A 58 -8.53 3.44 -9.38
C SER A 58 -7.08 3.45 -9.90
N TYR A 59 -6.65 4.56 -10.46
CA TYR A 59 -5.28 4.83 -10.92
C TYR A 59 -4.66 3.71 -11.78
N PRO A 60 -5.33 3.20 -12.84
CA PRO A 60 -4.77 2.14 -13.69
C PRO A 60 -3.44 2.56 -14.32
N GLY A 61 -2.51 1.63 -14.43
CA GLY A 61 -1.21 1.80 -15.08
C GLY A 61 -0.20 2.70 -14.34
N ARG A 62 -0.52 3.19 -13.14
CA ARG A 62 0.40 4.01 -12.33
C ARG A 62 1.22 3.14 -11.38
N PHE A 63 2.39 3.68 -10.97
CA PHE A 63 3.21 3.10 -9.92
C PHE A 63 2.65 3.44 -8.54
N ASP A 64 2.59 2.43 -7.69
CA ASP A 64 2.09 2.51 -6.32
C ASP A 64 3.07 1.84 -5.35
N THR A 65 2.78 1.88 -4.05
CA THR A 65 3.45 1.13 -2.99
C THR A 65 3.70 -0.32 -3.42
N SER A 66 4.66 -1.01 -2.85
CA SER A 66 5.03 -2.37 -3.30
C SER A 66 3.84 -3.32 -3.31
N SER A 67 3.05 -3.32 -2.25
CA SER A 67 1.78 -4.05 -2.15
C SER A 67 0.84 -3.29 -1.23
N ALA A 68 -0.44 -3.24 -1.58
CA ALA A 68 -1.46 -2.54 -0.79
C ALA A 68 -2.85 -3.14 -1.00
N GLY A 69 -3.56 -3.35 0.10
CA GLY A 69 -4.92 -3.88 0.03
C GLY A 69 -5.77 -3.55 1.24
N HIS A 70 -7.04 -3.80 1.10
CA HIS A 70 -8.00 -3.63 2.18
C HIS A 70 -7.84 -4.71 3.26
N ILE A 71 -8.14 -4.34 4.49
CA ILE A 71 -8.18 -5.27 5.61
C ILE A 71 -9.63 -5.78 5.75
N PRO A 72 -9.91 -7.04 5.45
CA PRO A 72 -11.23 -7.61 5.61
C PRO A 72 -11.71 -7.56 7.06
N ALA A 73 -13.02 -7.48 7.26
CA ALA A 73 -13.63 -7.46 8.58
C ALA A 73 -13.13 -8.64 9.44
N GLY A 74 -12.72 -8.33 10.67
CA GLY A 74 -12.21 -9.30 11.64
C GLY A 74 -10.77 -9.78 11.37
N THR A 75 -10.05 -9.19 10.40
CA THR A 75 -8.66 -9.53 10.09
C THR A 75 -7.70 -8.50 10.71
N GLU A 76 -6.54 -8.98 11.16
CA GLU A 76 -5.48 -8.10 11.67
C GLU A 76 -4.65 -7.48 10.54
N PRO A 77 -4.14 -6.25 10.73
CA PRO A 77 -3.38 -5.55 9.69
C PRO A 77 -2.15 -6.31 9.18
N LEU A 78 -1.41 -6.98 10.08
CA LEU A 78 -0.23 -7.76 9.72
C LEU A 78 -0.59 -8.97 8.85
N ASP A 79 -1.67 -9.67 9.20
CA ASP A 79 -2.11 -10.85 8.42
C ASP A 79 -2.54 -10.43 7.02
N SER A 80 -3.20 -9.28 6.88
CA SER A 80 -3.55 -8.71 5.58
C SER A 80 -2.31 -8.31 4.78
N ALA A 81 -1.29 -7.70 5.41
CA ALA A 81 -0.04 -7.34 4.73
C ALA A 81 0.71 -8.57 4.20
N LEU A 82 0.76 -9.65 4.97
CA LEU A 82 1.37 -10.92 4.54
C LEU A 82 0.62 -11.53 3.35
N ARG A 83 -0.71 -11.54 3.43
CA ARG A 83 -1.57 -12.06 2.36
C ARG A 83 -1.38 -11.27 1.07
N GLU A 84 -1.43 -9.93 1.12
CA GLU A 84 -1.27 -9.08 -0.06
C GLU A 84 0.12 -9.23 -0.71
N LEU A 85 1.21 -9.34 0.10
CA LEU A 85 2.55 -9.60 -0.43
C LEU A 85 2.61 -10.93 -1.20
N GLU A 86 1.96 -11.97 -0.67
CA GLU A 86 1.90 -13.28 -1.33
C GLU A 86 1.03 -13.24 -2.57
N GLU A 87 -0.19 -12.68 -2.48
CA GLU A 87 -1.15 -12.65 -3.59
C GLU A 87 -0.66 -11.76 -4.75
N GLU A 88 -0.24 -10.52 -4.47
CA GLU A 88 0.13 -9.56 -5.50
C GLU A 88 1.53 -9.80 -6.10
N LEU A 89 2.51 -10.20 -5.26
CA LEU A 89 3.92 -10.27 -5.66
C LEU A 89 4.52 -11.68 -5.58
N GLY A 90 3.83 -12.66 -5.00
CA GLY A 90 4.38 -14.00 -4.76
C GLY A 90 5.48 -14.01 -3.70
N ILE A 91 5.52 -13.04 -2.79
CA ILE A 91 6.48 -12.99 -1.69
C ILE A 91 5.90 -13.71 -0.47
N HIS A 92 6.43 -14.91 -0.18
CA HIS A 92 6.08 -15.66 1.02
C HIS A 92 6.87 -15.12 2.21
N ALA A 93 6.27 -14.22 2.98
CA ALA A 93 6.88 -13.62 4.17
C ALA A 93 6.27 -14.20 5.46
N GLU A 94 7.08 -14.27 6.50
CA GLU A 94 6.64 -14.63 7.84
C GLU A 94 6.40 -13.35 8.67
N PRO A 95 5.60 -13.39 9.76
CA PRO A 95 5.32 -12.21 10.58
C PRO A 95 6.55 -11.42 11.05
N GLN A 96 7.66 -12.12 11.33
CA GLN A 96 8.93 -11.50 11.74
C GLN A 96 9.71 -10.82 10.62
N ASP A 97 9.32 -11.02 9.35
CA ASP A 97 9.96 -10.40 8.19
C ASP A 97 9.36 -9.01 7.87
N LEU A 98 8.21 -8.71 8.46
CA LEU A 98 7.56 -7.42 8.34
C LEU A 98 7.75 -6.57 9.59
N THR A 99 8.28 -5.37 9.43
CA THR A 99 8.42 -4.39 10.52
C THR A 99 7.34 -3.33 10.40
N TYR A 100 6.54 -3.12 11.45
CA TYR A 100 5.58 -2.03 11.49
C TYR A 100 6.30 -0.68 11.53
N ALA A 101 6.02 0.17 10.55
CA ALA A 101 6.65 1.49 10.40
C ALA A 101 5.79 2.64 10.93
N GLY A 102 4.47 2.47 10.93
CA GLY A 102 3.50 3.48 11.35
C GLY A 102 2.17 3.35 10.64
N LYS A 103 1.31 4.34 10.82
CA LYS A 103 0.03 4.43 10.11
C LYS A 103 -0.22 5.87 9.66
N PHE A 104 -1.07 6.06 8.66
CA PHE A 104 -1.53 7.37 8.22
C PHE A 104 -3.00 7.29 7.78
N ARG A 105 -3.69 8.43 7.77
CA ARG A 105 -5.02 8.56 7.18
C ARG A 105 -4.92 9.30 5.86
N VAL A 106 -5.66 8.83 4.88
CA VAL A 106 -5.85 9.50 3.59
C VAL A 106 -7.30 9.35 3.16
N GLY A 107 -7.83 10.42 2.56
CA GLY A 107 -9.15 10.39 1.95
C GLY A 107 -9.14 11.23 0.69
N PHE A 108 -9.90 10.80 -0.32
CA PHE A 108 -10.11 11.51 -1.55
C PHE A 108 -11.46 11.19 -2.18
N GLU A 109 -11.91 12.09 -3.05
CA GLU A 109 -13.06 11.85 -3.93
C GLU A 109 -12.59 12.07 -5.38
N GLU A 110 -12.83 11.09 -6.24
CA GLU A 110 -12.44 11.17 -7.64
C GLU A 110 -13.42 10.39 -8.52
N ILE A 111 -13.48 10.73 -9.82
CA ILE A 111 -14.33 10.01 -10.77
C ILE A 111 -13.48 8.99 -11.51
N PHE A 112 -13.77 7.71 -11.29
CA PHE A 112 -13.20 6.61 -12.04
C PHE A 112 -14.29 5.90 -12.85
N HIS A 113 -14.02 5.63 -14.12
CA HIS A 113 -14.96 4.95 -15.03
C HIS A 113 -16.36 5.58 -15.08
N GLY A 114 -16.44 6.92 -14.85
CA GLY A 114 -17.71 7.67 -14.87
C GLY A 114 -18.53 7.56 -13.59
N ALA A 115 -18.04 6.91 -12.54
CA ALA A 115 -18.66 6.84 -11.22
C ALA A 115 -17.82 7.58 -10.18
N LEU A 116 -18.51 8.22 -9.22
CA LEU A 116 -17.85 8.86 -8.09
C LEU A 116 -17.37 7.80 -7.10
N PHE A 117 -16.08 7.80 -6.85
CA PHE A 117 -15.41 6.96 -5.87
C PHE A 117 -14.95 7.86 -4.71
N ARG A 118 -15.30 7.46 -3.50
CA ARG A 118 -14.88 8.11 -2.26
C ARG A 118 -14.06 7.13 -1.46
N ASP A 119 -12.90 7.57 -1.05
CA ASP A 119 -12.03 6.79 -0.19
C ASP A 119 -11.75 7.57 1.09
N ASP A 120 -11.79 6.88 2.23
CA ASP A 120 -11.35 7.39 3.52
C ASP A 120 -10.80 6.19 4.30
N GLU A 121 -9.47 6.15 4.41
CA GLU A 121 -8.81 4.97 4.96
C GLU A 121 -7.72 5.33 5.96
N ILE A 122 -7.54 4.43 6.94
CA ILE A 122 -6.34 4.39 7.77
C ILE A 122 -5.49 3.22 7.28
N ALA A 123 -4.30 3.56 6.77
CA ALA A 123 -3.35 2.60 6.23
C ALA A 123 -2.29 2.22 7.28
N TRP A 124 -2.17 0.93 7.57
CA TRP A 124 -1.08 0.35 8.36
C TRP A 124 0.11 0.08 7.46
N VAL A 125 1.26 0.65 7.81
CA VAL A 125 2.47 0.60 6.97
C VAL A 125 3.47 -0.39 7.55
N TYR A 126 3.89 -1.33 6.72
CA TYR A 126 4.91 -2.33 7.02
C TYR A 126 6.08 -2.21 6.05
N VAL A 127 7.26 -2.60 6.51
CA VAL A 127 8.49 -2.65 5.69
C VAL A 127 9.03 -4.07 5.68
N TYR A 128 9.33 -4.55 4.46
CA TYR A 128 9.97 -5.81 4.17
C TYR A 128 11.36 -5.53 3.57
N ASP A 129 12.42 -5.93 4.26
CA ASP A 129 13.82 -5.63 3.88
C ASP A 129 14.64 -6.88 3.51
N ARG A 130 13.98 -8.03 3.36
CA ARG A 130 14.66 -9.26 2.92
C ARG A 130 15.02 -9.17 1.43
N PRO A 131 16.07 -9.90 0.99
CA PRO A 131 16.44 -9.93 -0.41
C PRO A 131 15.30 -10.39 -1.32
N VAL A 132 15.03 -9.62 -2.36
CA VAL A 132 14.03 -9.93 -3.39
C VAL A 132 14.68 -9.89 -4.76
N ASP A 133 14.48 -10.95 -5.54
CA ASP A 133 14.76 -10.97 -6.96
C ASP A 133 13.48 -10.55 -7.72
N ALA A 134 13.43 -9.29 -8.14
CA ALA A 134 12.25 -8.73 -8.79
C ALA A 134 11.90 -9.41 -10.12
N GLU A 135 12.87 -10.06 -10.78
CA GLU A 135 12.64 -10.77 -12.04
C GLU A 135 12.02 -12.17 -11.82
N ALA A 136 12.15 -12.69 -10.59
CA ALA A 136 11.61 -14.00 -10.21
C ALA A 136 10.23 -13.92 -9.53
N LEU A 137 9.69 -12.73 -9.26
CA LEU A 137 8.38 -12.55 -8.63
C LEU A 137 7.25 -13.09 -9.48
N GLN A 138 6.25 -13.66 -8.82
CA GLN A 138 5.02 -14.16 -9.43
C GLN A 138 3.90 -13.13 -9.23
N LEU A 139 3.79 -12.22 -10.19
CA LEU A 139 2.81 -11.13 -10.10
C LEU A 139 1.39 -11.63 -10.41
N GLN A 140 0.43 -11.20 -9.61
CA GLN A 140 -0.99 -11.37 -9.89
C GLN A 140 -1.39 -10.40 -11.01
N ALA A 141 -1.45 -10.88 -12.25
CA ALA A 141 -1.60 -10.06 -13.44
C ALA A 141 -2.86 -9.18 -13.48
N GLU A 142 -3.92 -9.59 -12.76
CA GLU A 142 -5.16 -8.83 -12.60
C GLU A 142 -4.95 -7.55 -11.77
N GLU A 143 -3.97 -7.56 -10.86
CA GLU A 143 -3.69 -6.47 -9.92
C GLU A 143 -2.42 -5.70 -10.28
N VAL A 144 -1.35 -6.41 -10.64
CA VAL A 144 0.00 -5.88 -10.84
C VAL A 144 0.53 -6.26 -12.22
N SER A 145 0.78 -5.27 -13.07
CA SER A 145 1.32 -5.47 -14.44
C SER A 145 2.85 -5.56 -14.49
N ALA A 146 3.55 -4.93 -13.54
CA ALA A 146 5.01 -4.93 -13.44
C ALA A 146 5.47 -4.47 -12.06
N VAL A 147 6.75 -4.69 -11.76
CA VAL A 147 7.43 -4.08 -10.61
C VAL A 147 8.74 -3.43 -11.04
N GLU A 148 9.13 -2.36 -10.36
CA GLU A 148 10.36 -1.64 -10.65
C GLU A 148 10.98 -1.05 -9.38
N TRP A 149 12.32 -1.09 -9.28
CA TRP A 149 13.07 -0.49 -8.19
C TRP A 149 13.29 1.00 -8.42
N PHE A 150 12.87 1.83 -7.47
CA PHE A 150 13.08 3.28 -7.48
C PHE A 150 13.98 3.68 -6.30
N ASP A 151 14.89 4.61 -6.56
CA ASP A 151 15.64 5.31 -5.52
C ASP A 151 14.65 6.16 -4.69
N VAL A 152 14.66 6.00 -3.36
CA VAL A 152 13.68 6.65 -2.47
C VAL A 152 13.77 8.18 -2.56
N ASP A 153 14.97 8.74 -2.74
CA ASP A 153 15.10 10.21 -2.90
C ASP A 153 14.54 10.69 -4.24
N ALA A 154 14.66 9.86 -5.29
CA ALA A 154 14.01 10.17 -6.57
C ALA A 154 12.48 10.06 -6.46
N LEU A 155 11.98 9.04 -5.76
CA LEU A 155 10.56 8.86 -5.53
C LEU A 155 9.95 10.06 -4.77
N LYS A 156 10.64 10.58 -3.74
CA LYS A 156 10.21 11.81 -3.04
C LYS A 156 10.00 12.97 -4.00
N ARG A 157 10.91 13.16 -4.95
CA ARG A 157 10.77 14.24 -5.95
C ARG A 157 9.56 14.02 -6.84
N PHE A 158 9.40 12.80 -7.38
CA PHE A 158 8.26 12.47 -8.24
C PHE A 158 6.92 12.71 -7.55
N VAL A 159 6.79 12.28 -6.29
CA VAL A 159 5.56 12.48 -5.50
C VAL A 159 5.34 13.97 -5.21
N THR A 160 6.38 14.73 -4.84
CA THR A 160 6.29 16.18 -4.59
C THR A 160 5.90 16.97 -5.85
N GLU A 161 6.41 16.57 -7.00
CA GLU A 161 6.12 17.19 -8.31
C GLU A 161 4.79 16.71 -8.91
N ALA A 162 4.06 15.84 -8.22
CA ALA A 162 2.81 15.22 -8.68
C ALA A 162 2.97 14.56 -10.07
N ASP A 163 4.07 13.82 -10.26
CA ASP A 163 4.35 13.10 -11.51
C ASP A 163 3.21 12.10 -11.80
N PRO A 164 2.50 12.23 -12.94
CA PRO A 164 1.30 11.45 -13.22
C PRO A 164 1.54 9.93 -13.37
N ARG A 165 2.79 9.50 -13.43
CA ARG A 165 3.14 8.07 -13.46
C ARG A 165 2.94 7.39 -12.10
N PHE A 166 2.81 8.16 -11.01
CA PHE A 166 2.74 7.65 -9.65
C PHE A 166 1.39 7.98 -9.01
N CYS A 167 0.91 7.09 -8.17
CA CYS A 167 -0.22 7.31 -7.25
C CYS A 167 0.17 7.03 -5.80
N VAL A 168 1.45 6.91 -5.51
CA VAL A 168 1.98 6.81 -4.15
C VAL A 168 1.55 8.02 -3.34
N THR A 169 0.94 7.78 -2.18
CA THR A 169 0.50 8.86 -1.29
C THR A 169 1.68 9.53 -0.61
N PRO A 170 1.72 10.88 -0.51
CA PRO A 170 2.76 11.59 0.24
C PRO A 170 2.89 11.10 1.68
N GLN A 171 1.77 10.85 2.36
CA GLN A 171 1.73 10.39 3.75
C GLN A 171 2.37 9.00 3.92
N GLY A 172 2.08 8.06 3.01
CA GLY A 172 2.69 6.72 3.02
C GLY A 172 4.21 6.79 2.81
N LEU A 173 4.65 7.67 1.91
CA LEU A 173 6.08 7.90 1.66
C LEU A 173 6.78 8.58 2.84
N GLU A 174 6.10 9.50 3.56
CA GLU A 174 6.61 10.10 4.80
C GLU A 174 6.84 9.06 5.88
N VAL A 175 5.89 8.13 6.09
CA VAL A 175 6.04 7.03 7.06
C VAL A 175 7.24 6.16 6.68
N LEU A 176 7.37 5.75 5.41
CA LEU A 176 8.53 4.99 4.95
C LEU A 176 9.83 5.72 5.23
N THR A 177 9.94 6.99 4.83
CA THR A 177 11.19 7.74 4.96
C THR A 177 11.57 8.02 6.41
N ALA A 178 10.60 8.23 7.29
CA ALA A 178 10.83 8.34 8.73
C ALA A 178 11.38 7.02 9.32
N TYR A 179 10.86 5.88 8.86
CA TYR A 179 11.38 4.57 9.24
C TYR A 179 12.83 4.38 8.76
N LEU A 180 13.11 4.59 7.47
CA LEU A 180 14.44 4.41 6.90
C LEU A 180 15.49 5.32 7.55
N SER A 181 15.13 6.55 7.92
CA SER A 181 16.02 7.47 8.63
C SER A 181 16.42 6.96 10.02
N LYS A 182 15.55 6.22 10.70
CA LYS A 182 15.87 5.57 11.99
C LYS A 182 16.80 4.38 11.80
N GLU A 183 16.64 3.63 10.69
CA GLU A 183 17.54 2.52 10.38
C GLU A 183 18.96 3.02 10.02
N ASP A 184 19.07 4.17 9.37
CA ASP A 184 20.38 4.80 9.08
C ASP A 184 21.12 5.31 10.31
N ALA A 185 20.39 5.55 11.41
CA ALA A 185 20.94 6.05 12.66
C ALA A 185 21.43 4.95 13.64
N LYS A 186 21.16 3.67 13.30
CA LYS A 186 21.62 2.49 14.07
C LYS A 186 23.02 2.07 13.68
#